data_eecd90cdf233ce2a21bacb0d725713e0
#
_entry.id   eecd90cdf233ce2a21bacb0d725713e0
#
_cell.length_a   1.000
_cell.length_b   1.000
_cell.length_c   1.000
_cell.angle_alpha   90.00
_cell.angle_beta   90.00
_cell.angle_gamma   90.00
#
_symmetry.space_group_name_H-M   'P 1'
#
loop_
_entity.id
_entity.type
_entity.pdbx_description
1 polymer ?
#
loop_
_entity_poly.entity_id
_entity_poly.type
_entity_poly.pdbx_seq_one_letter_code
_entity_poly.pdbx_strand_id
1 'polypeptide(L)'
;MKASWYEKQGPAREVLIVGRLDEPLPQAGEVRIRVAASGINSGDVKKRQNTFGYGMPFPRIIPHSDGAGIVDAIGEGVSPEWIGRRAWCYGAQTYRPFGTAAEYTVVPIQQAVLLPDNVSMEQGACLGIPAITAHRAVHVAGPIDGRTVLVQGGAGAVGVCAVQLAHRAGARVIATCRSEHDMEVALRASADEVVPADEQLAARVRQLSPKGIDHIVEVAFDANIDSDVELLAQGGSIATYAANDFAPRIPFWLLVFSNIRIFFIGSDDVPAEAKVEAVEAMNQALAAGWPGFEIAERFPLDAIAQAHEFIEHPTKPGRVIVTI
;
A
#
# COMPACT_ATOMS: atom_id res chain seq x y z
N MET A 1 -16.47 -2.29 -22.52
CA MET A 1 -16.52 -1.90 -21.12
C MET A 1 -16.32 -0.41 -20.93
N LYS A 2 -16.84 0.19 -19.88
CA LYS A 2 -16.50 1.54 -19.45
C LYS A 2 -15.16 1.51 -18.71
N ALA A 3 -14.27 2.45 -19.00
CA ALA A 3 -12.95 2.55 -18.39
C ALA A 3 -12.48 4.00 -18.33
N SER A 4 -11.49 4.25 -17.47
CA SER A 4 -10.69 5.47 -17.51
C SER A 4 -9.27 5.13 -17.89
N TRP A 5 -8.64 5.99 -18.72
CA TRP A 5 -7.25 5.81 -19.14
C TRP A 5 -6.57 7.14 -19.39
N TYR A 6 -5.26 7.10 -19.57
CA TYR A 6 -4.46 8.21 -20.07
C TYR A 6 -3.51 7.74 -21.18
N GLU A 7 -3.20 8.63 -22.13
CA GLU A 7 -2.30 8.42 -23.28
C GLU A 7 -1.11 9.38 -23.25
N LYS A 8 -1.06 10.24 -22.26
CA LYS A 8 0.05 11.13 -21.88
C LYS A 8 0.05 11.37 -20.39
N GLN A 9 1.20 11.68 -19.83
CA GLN A 9 1.33 12.06 -18.43
C GLN A 9 1.03 13.54 -18.22
N GLY A 10 0.56 13.92 -17.01
CA GLY A 10 0.21 15.31 -16.69
C GLY A 10 -0.85 15.42 -15.58
N PRO A 11 -1.46 16.63 -15.41
CA PRO A 11 -2.54 16.88 -14.46
C PRO A 11 -3.76 15.99 -14.69
N ALA A 12 -4.44 15.55 -13.63
CA ALA A 12 -5.52 14.57 -13.71
C ALA A 12 -6.62 14.96 -14.71
N ARG A 13 -7.13 16.19 -14.61
CA ARG A 13 -8.21 16.70 -15.50
C ARG A 13 -7.81 16.83 -16.98
N GLU A 14 -6.52 16.93 -17.27
CA GLU A 14 -6.03 17.12 -18.63
C GLU A 14 -5.73 15.82 -19.35
N VAL A 15 -5.50 14.74 -18.58
CA VAL A 15 -5.01 13.48 -19.16
C VAL A 15 -5.91 12.28 -18.93
N LEU A 16 -6.71 12.25 -17.87
CA LEU A 16 -7.63 11.14 -17.62
C LEU A 16 -8.86 11.27 -18.50
N ILE A 17 -9.09 10.26 -19.31
CA ILE A 17 -10.21 10.14 -20.25
C ILE A 17 -11.13 9.05 -19.72
N VAL A 18 -12.43 9.28 -19.70
CA VAL A 18 -13.44 8.25 -19.43
C VAL A 18 -14.20 7.94 -20.69
N GLY A 19 -14.33 6.66 -21.02
CA GLY A 19 -14.98 6.23 -22.25
C GLY A 19 -15.19 4.73 -22.33
N ARG A 20 -15.37 4.22 -23.55
CA ARG A 20 -15.57 2.80 -23.81
C ARG A 20 -14.36 2.19 -24.51
N LEU A 21 -13.95 1.02 -24.04
CA LEU A 21 -12.93 0.14 -24.61
C LEU A 21 -13.52 -1.26 -24.80
N ASP A 22 -12.84 -2.08 -25.59
CA ASP A 22 -13.18 -3.50 -25.70
C ASP A 22 -12.98 -4.20 -24.33
N GLU A 23 -13.80 -5.20 -24.05
CA GLU A 23 -13.65 -6.00 -22.85
C GLU A 23 -12.43 -6.91 -22.96
N PRO A 24 -11.55 -6.94 -21.93
CA PRO A 24 -10.40 -7.80 -21.95
C PRO A 24 -10.82 -9.28 -21.78
N LEU A 25 -10.12 -10.17 -22.46
CA LEU A 25 -10.29 -11.62 -22.31
C LEU A 25 -9.10 -12.19 -21.54
N PRO A 26 -9.33 -13.03 -20.52
CA PRO A 26 -8.26 -13.64 -19.77
C PRO A 26 -7.49 -14.65 -20.63
N GLN A 27 -6.17 -14.57 -20.60
CA GLN A 27 -5.27 -15.53 -21.21
C GLN A 27 -5.07 -16.75 -20.28
N ALA A 28 -4.32 -17.77 -20.75
CA ALA A 28 -3.99 -18.91 -19.91
C ALA A 28 -3.35 -18.46 -18.57
N GLY A 29 -3.84 -19.00 -17.46
CA GLY A 29 -3.39 -18.65 -16.11
C GLY A 29 -3.91 -17.33 -15.56
N GLU A 30 -4.83 -16.64 -16.27
CA GLU A 30 -5.42 -15.37 -15.84
C GLU A 30 -6.89 -15.51 -15.44
N VAL A 31 -7.35 -14.58 -14.62
CA VAL A 31 -8.77 -14.38 -14.29
C VAL A 31 -9.21 -12.99 -14.68
N ARG A 32 -10.48 -12.86 -15.12
CA ARG A 32 -11.14 -11.57 -15.29
C ARG A 32 -12.01 -11.28 -14.08
N ILE A 33 -11.83 -10.09 -13.53
CA ILE A 33 -12.62 -9.58 -12.41
C ILE A 33 -13.55 -8.49 -12.93
N ARG A 34 -14.85 -8.66 -12.74
CA ARG A 34 -15.82 -7.57 -12.87
C ARG A 34 -15.67 -6.70 -11.63
N VAL A 35 -15.05 -5.55 -11.81
CA VAL A 35 -14.64 -4.66 -10.72
C VAL A 35 -15.87 -3.98 -10.11
N ALA A 36 -15.95 -3.97 -8.80
CA ALA A 36 -16.94 -3.22 -8.03
C ALA A 36 -16.34 -1.96 -7.40
N ALA A 37 -15.06 -2.04 -7.02
CA ALA A 37 -14.31 -0.94 -6.43
C ALA A 37 -12.85 -0.99 -6.87
N SER A 38 -12.27 0.16 -7.16
CA SER A 38 -10.89 0.37 -7.53
C SER A 38 -10.23 1.30 -6.52
N GLY A 39 -9.14 0.85 -5.87
CA GLY A 39 -8.40 1.62 -4.87
C GLY A 39 -7.30 2.46 -5.51
N ILE A 40 -7.15 3.69 -5.06
CA ILE A 40 -6.10 4.58 -5.54
C ILE A 40 -4.94 4.60 -4.54
N ASN A 41 -3.73 4.46 -5.03
CA ASN A 41 -2.49 4.61 -4.28
C ASN A 41 -1.74 5.87 -4.72
N SER A 42 -0.91 6.43 -3.84
CA SER A 42 -0.04 7.56 -4.19
C SER A 42 0.89 7.24 -5.38
N GLY A 43 1.27 5.96 -5.54
CA GLY A 43 2.05 5.47 -6.67
C GLY A 43 1.33 5.63 -8.02
N ASP A 44 0.01 5.43 -8.05
CA ASP A 44 -0.79 5.59 -9.28
C ASP A 44 -0.80 7.06 -9.75
N VAL A 45 -0.91 7.98 -8.80
CA VAL A 45 -0.82 9.42 -9.06
C VAL A 45 0.58 9.81 -9.55
N LYS A 46 1.63 9.33 -8.86
CA LYS A 46 3.04 9.59 -9.25
C LYS A 46 3.37 9.04 -10.64
N LYS A 47 2.88 7.84 -11.00
CA LYS A 47 3.03 7.25 -12.35
C LYS A 47 2.36 8.15 -13.41
N ARG A 48 1.12 8.59 -13.17
CA ARG A 48 0.40 9.49 -14.09
C ARG A 48 1.10 10.86 -14.24
N GLN A 49 1.68 11.39 -13.17
CA GLN A 49 2.41 12.68 -13.17
C GLN A 49 3.83 12.57 -13.73
N ASN A 50 4.35 11.37 -14.00
CA ASN A 50 5.76 11.13 -14.32
C ASN A 50 6.74 11.54 -13.21
N THR A 51 6.33 11.48 -11.96
CA THR A 51 7.19 11.84 -10.82
C THR A 51 8.46 10.98 -10.76
N PHE A 52 8.38 9.73 -11.22
CA PHE A 52 9.53 8.81 -11.26
C PHE A 52 10.45 9.01 -12.47
N GLY A 53 10.08 9.84 -13.45
CA GLY A 53 10.93 10.20 -14.59
C GLY A 53 11.12 9.15 -15.68
N TYR A 54 10.44 7.99 -15.62
CA TYR A 54 10.61 6.92 -16.64
C TYR A 54 9.66 7.01 -17.84
N GLY A 55 8.81 8.02 -17.88
CA GLY A 55 7.87 8.23 -18.99
C GLY A 55 6.71 7.23 -19.03
N MET A 56 6.09 7.09 -20.20
CA MET A 56 5.00 6.13 -20.43
C MET A 56 5.54 4.83 -21.03
N PRO A 57 5.44 3.69 -20.28
CA PRO A 57 5.88 2.40 -20.81
C PRO A 57 4.91 1.81 -21.85
N PHE A 58 3.69 2.33 -21.94
CA PHE A 58 2.65 1.89 -22.88
C PHE A 58 1.94 3.10 -23.51
N PRO A 59 1.44 2.99 -24.74
CA PRO A 59 0.76 4.12 -25.42
C PRO A 59 -0.56 4.52 -24.75
N ARG A 60 -1.18 3.59 -24.01
CA ARG A 60 -2.41 3.81 -23.23
C ARG A 60 -2.32 3.04 -21.93
N ILE A 61 -2.72 3.67 -20.80
CA ILE A 61 -2.70 3.07 -19.48
C ILE A 61 -4.04 3.29 -18.80
N ILE A 62 -4.71 2.21 -18.40
CA ILE A 62 -5.78 2.23 -17.40
C ILE A 62 -5.10 2.22 -16.02
N PRO A 63 -5.27 3.25 -15.18
CA PRO A 63 -4.57 3.32 -13.90
C PRO A 63 -5.12 2.37 -12.85
N HIS A 64 -4.50 2.40 -11.68
CA HIS A 64 -4.75 1.69 -10.44
C HIS A 64 -4.32 0.22 -10.46
N SER A 65 -3.56 -0.13 -9.43
CA SER A 65 -3.03 -1.49 -9.23
C SER A 65 -3.95 -2.38 -8.41
N ASP A 66 -4.82 -1.78 -7.58
CA ASP A 66 -5.64 -2.48 -6.58
C ASP A 66 -7.12 -2.38 -6.93
N GLY A 67 -7.86 -3.47 -6.74
CA GLY A 67 -9.30 -3.50 -6.96
C GLY A 67 -9.94 -4.71 -6.33
N ALA A 68 -11.27 -4.71 -6.27
CA ALA A 68 -12.05 -5.85 -5.82
C ALA A 68 -13.34 -5.97 -6.62
N GLY A 69 -13.83 -7.20 -6.75
CA GLY A 69 -15.03 -7.50 -7.51
C GLY A 69 -15.35 -8.99 -7.53
N ILE A 70 -16.02 -9.40 -8.58
CA ILE A 70 -16.43 -10.80 -8.80
C ILE A 70 -15.66 -11.35 -10.00
N VAL A 71 -15.05 -12.52 -9.85
CA VAL A 71 -14.45 -13.25 -10.97
C VAL A 71 -15.56 -13.72 -11.91
N ASP A 72 -15.57 -13.25 -13.16
CA ASP A 72 -16.64 -13.56 -14.13
C ASP A 72 -16.15 -14.36 -15.34
N ALA A 73 -14.84 -14.43 -15.57
CA ALA A 73 -14.22 -15.27 -16.60
C ALA A 73 -12.83 -15.75 -16.15
N ILE A 74 -12.42 -16.90 -16.68
CA ILE A 74 -11.13 -17.52 -16.41
C ILE A 74 -10.44 -17.92 -17.71
N GLY A 75 -9.11 -17.87 -17.73
CA GLY A 75 -8.30 -18.43 -18.80
C GLY A 75 -8.01 -19.92 -18.64
N GLU A 76 -7.39 -20.49 -19.65
CA GLU A 76 -6.98 -21.91 -19.62
C GLU A 76 -6.06 -22.18 -18.41
N GLY A 77 -6.23 -23.32 -17.75
CA GLY A 77 -5.44 -23.75 -16.61
C GLY A 77 -5.88 -23.19 -15.25
N VAL A 78 -6.88 -22.30 -15.21
CA VAL A 78 -7.47 -21.82 -13.96
C VAL A 78 -8.67 -22.67 -13.56
N SER A 79 -8.79 -23.03 -12.26
CA SER A 79 -9.92 -23.81 -11.75
C SER A 79 -11.27 -23.10 -11.97
N PRO A 80 -12.30 -23.79 -12.50
CA PRO A 80 -13.65 -23.24 -12.65
C PRO A 80 -14.30 -22.74 -11.35
N GLU A 81 -13.83 -23.19 -10.20
CA GLU A 81 -14.31 -22.77 -8.88
C GLU A 81 -14.12 -21.27 -8.61
N TRP A 82 -13.26 -20.59 -9.38
CA TRP A 82 -13.08 -19.15 -9.28
C TRP A 82 -14.27 -18.35 -9.81
N ILE A 83 -15.04 -18.87 -10.75
CA ILE A 83 -16.22 -18.19 -11.31
C ILE A 83 -17.22 -17.89 -10.21
N GLY A 84 -17.67 -16.63 -10.16
CA GLY A 84 -18.62 -16.13 -9.17
C GLY A 84 -17.99 -15.79 -7.79
N ARG A 85 -16.71 -16.08 -7.58
CA ARG A 85 -16.05 -15.79 -6.30
C ARG A 85 -15.78 -14.31 -6.15
N ARG A 86 -15.95 -13.85 -4.93
CA ARG A 86 -15.50 -12.51 -4.49
C ARG A 86 -13.98 -12.52 -4.39
N ALA A 87 -13.34 -11.55 -5.04
CA ALA A 87 -11.88 -11.45 -5.04
C ALA A 87 -11.44 -9.99 -4.94
N TRP A 88 -10.28 -9.77 -4.34
CA TRP A 88 -9.50 -8.57 -4.52
C TRP A 88 -8.24 -8.90 -5.31
N CYS A 89 -7.66 -7.90 -5.95
CA CYS A 89 -6.42 -8.07 -6.71
C CYS A 89 -5.42 -6.97 -6.40
N TYR A 90 -4.17 -7.28 -6.67
CA TYR A 90 -3.04 -6.37 -6.55
C TYR A 90 -2.19 -6.37 -7.81
N GLY A 91 -1.49 -5.27 -8.04
CA GLY A 91 -0.53 -5.19 -9.15
C GLY A 91 -1.15 -5.30 -10.54
N ALA A 92 -2.45 -5.01 -10.71
CA ALA A 92 -3.11 -5.09 -12.02
C ALA A 92 -2.41 -4.21 -13.07
N GLN A 93 -1.85 -3.06 -12.66
CA GLN A 93 -1.10 -2.14 -13.52
C GLN A 93 0.43 -2.29 -13.38
N THR A 94 0.94 -3.30 -12.62
CA THR A 94 2.37 -3.56 -12.49
C THR A 94 2.93 -4.12 -13.79
N TYR A 95 3.76 -3.34 -14.49
CA TYR A 95 4.34 -3.68 -15.82
C TYR A 95 3.30 -4.07 -16.89
N ARG A 96 2.06 -3.62 -16.73
CA ARG A 96 0.92 -3.90 -17.60
C ARG A 96 0.17 -2.61 -17.91
N PRO A 97 -0.47 -2.51 -19.09
CA PRO A 97 -1.18 -1.28 -19.49
C PRO A 97 -2.55 -1.12 -18.84
N PHE A 98 -3.15 -2.20 -18.25
CA PHE A 98 -4.54 -2.19 -17.84
C PHE A 98 -4.69 -2.50 -16.35
N GLY A 99 -5.02 -1.45 -15.59
CA GLY A 99 -5.33 -1.53 -14.16
C GLY A 99 -6.83 -1.74 -13.87
N THR A 100 -7.25 -1.29 -12.68
CA THR A 100 -8.59 -1.55 -12.14
C THR A 100 -9.59 -0.39 -12.32
N ALA A 101 -9.18 0.74 -12.91
CA ALA A 101 -10.08 1.87 -13.19
C ALA A 101 -10.98 1.58 -14.42
N ALA A 102 -11.69 0.45 -14.42
CA ALA A 102 -12.54 -0.05 -15.49
C ALA A 102 -13.57 -1.05 -14.97
N GLU A 103 -14.65 -1.29 -15.74
CA GLU A 103 -15.64 -2.32 -15.40
C GLU A 103 -15.05 -3.74 -15.28
N TYR A 104 -13.97 -4.02 -16.02
CA TYR A 104 -13.26 -5.30 -15.98
C TYR A 104 -11.75 -5.09 -15.96
N THR A 105 -11.08 -5.91 -15.17
CA THR A 105 -9.62 -6.06 -15.21
C THR A 105 -9.25 -7.54 -15.35
N VAL A 106 -8.11 -7.81 -15.95
CA VAL A 106 -7.56 -9.17 -16.06
C VAL A 106 -6.22 -9.19 -15.33
N VAL A 107 -6.04 -10.18 -14.46
CA VAL A 107 -4.81 -10.39 -13.70
C VAL A 107 -4.39 -11.86 -13.73
N PRO A 108 -3.09 -12.17 -13.60
CA PRO A 108 -2.65 -13.53 -13.31
C PRO A 108 -3.35 -14.05 -12.05
N ILE A 109 -3.67 -15.35 -12.03
CA ILE A 109 -4.39 -15.97 -10.89
C ILE A 109 -3.66 -15.75 -9.56
N GLN A 110 -2.33 -15.65 -9.57
CA GLN A 110 -1.50 -15.39 -8.39
C GLN A 110 -1.71 -13.98 -7.80
N GLN A 111 -2.27 -13.06 -8.59
CA GLN A 111 -2.58 -11.70 -8.17
C GLN A 111 -4.05 -11.51 -7.77
N ALA A 112 -4.87 -12.55 -7.91
CA ALA A 112 -6.25 -12.59 -7.44
C ALA A 112 -6.32 -13.34 -6.11
N VAL A 113 -6.96 -12.74 -5.12
CA VAL A 113 -7.06 -13.27 -3.77
C VAL A 113 -8.52 -13.33 -3.35
N LEU A 114 -8.97 -14.46 -2.80
CA LEU A 114 -10.35 -14.59 -2.31
C LEU A 114 -10.60 -13.57 -1.20
N LEU A 115 -11.66 -12.78 -1.35
CA LEU A 115 -12.07 -11.81 -0.35
C LEU A 115 -12.96 -12.49 0.71
N PRO A 116 -12.64 -12.38 2.01
CA PRO A 116 -13.50 -12.93 3.06
C PRO A 116 -14.92 -12.37 2.99
N ASP A 117 -15.92 -13.18 3.33
CA ASP A 117 -17.34 -12.84 3.14
C ASP A 117 -17.78 -11.64 3.99
N ASN A 118 -17.15 -11.45 5.15
CA ASN A 118 -17.41 -10.32 6.07
C ASN A 118 -16.70 -9.01 5.64
N VAL A 119 -15.90 -9.02 4.57
CA VAL A 119 -15.16 -7.83 4.10
C VAL A 119 -15.84 -7.23 2.88
N SER A 120 -16.05 -5.92 2.86
CA SER A 120 -16.66 -5.24 1.70
C SER A 120 -15.71 -5.19 0.49
N MET A 121 -16.25 -5.01 -0.72
CA MET A 121 -15.44 -4.80 -1.94
C MET A 121 -14.58 -3.55 -1.83
N GLU A 122 -15.06 -2.51 -1.19
CA GLU A 122 -14.31 -1.28 -0.94
C GLU A 122 -13.06 -1.54 -0.08
N GLN A 123 -13.21 -2.32 1.00
CA GLN A 123 -12.07 -2.74 1.82
C GLN A 123 -11.10 -3.61 1.02
N GLY A 124 -11.62 -4.55 0.23
CA GLY A 124 -10.80 -5.38 -0.65
C GLY A 124 -9.96 -4.56 -1.63
N ALA A 125 -10.55 -3.52 -2.23
CA ALA A 125 -9.87 -2.63 -3.16
C ALA A 125 -8.76 -1.76 -2.51
N CYS A 126 -8.72 -1.68 -1.20
CA CYS A 126 -7.69 -0.92 -0.47
C CYS A 126 -6.47 -1.75 -0.06
N LEU A 127 -6.53 -3.09 -0.19
CA LEU A 127 -5.53 -3.99 0.39
C LEU A 127 -4.21 -4.01 -0.40
N GLY A 128 -4.25 -4.26 -1.68
CA GLY A 128 -3.15 -4.64 -2.57
C GLY A 128 -1.78 -4.07 -2.25
N ILE A 129 -1.42 -2.95 -2.85
CA ILE A 129 -0.11 -2.32 -2.67
C ILE A 129 0.21 -2.00 -1.19
N PRO A 130 -0.73 -1.46 -0.37
CA PRO A 130 -0.44 -1.18 1.02
C PRO A 130 -0.09 -2.42 1.85
N ALA A 131 -0.84 -3.51 1.71
CA ALA A 131 -0.59 -4.73 2.49
C ALA A 131 0.74 -5.39 2.12
N ILE A 132 1.02 -5.51 0.81
CA ILE A 132 2.28 -6.12 0.33
C ILE A 132 3.49 -5.30 0.76
N THR A 133 3.41 -3.97 0.62
CA THR A 133 4.49 -3.06 1.05
C THR A 133 4.71 -3.17 2.57
N ALA A 134 3.63 -3.14 3.35
CA ALA A 134 3.71 -3.21 4.80
C ALA A 134 4.29 -4.54 5.28
N HIS A 135 3.80 -5.67 4.75
CA HIS A 135 4.30 -6.99 5.13
C HIS A 135 5.80 -7.11 4.82
N ARG A 136 6.20 -6.71 3.62
CA ARG A 136 7.62 -6.73 3.25
C ARG A 136 8.45 -5.82 4.15
N ALA A 137 7.97 -4.60 4.42
CA ALA A 137 8.66 -3.67 5.29
C ALA A 137 8.83 -4.21 6.71
N VAL A 138 7.81 -4.83 7.26
CA VAL A 138 7.83 -5.40 8.63
C VAL A 138 8.78 -6.61 8.73
N HIS A 139 8.82 -7.49 7.72
CA HIS A 139 9.49 -8.79 7.82
C HIS A 139 10.83 -8.90 7.08
N VAL A 140 11.23 -7.90 6.28
CA VAL A 140 12.45 -7.99 5.45
C VAL A 140 13.73 -8.18 6.26
N ALA A 141 13.75 -7.70 7.50
CA ALA A 141 14.89 -7.82 8.41
C ALA A 141 14.93 -9.15 9.19
N GLY A 142 13.93 -10.01 9.01
CA GLY A 142 13.75 -11.28 9.73
C GLY A 142 12.66 -11.20 10.82
N PRO A 143 12.60 -12.18 11.73
CA PRO A 143 11.58 -12.25 12.78
C PRO A 143 11.58 -11.03 13.70
N ILE A 144 10.38 -10.57 14.08
CA ILE A 144 10.18 -9.38 14.92
C ILE A 144 9.46 -9.68 16.24
N ASP A 145 9.18 -10.95 16.54
CA ASP A 145 8.59 -11.35 17.83
C ASP A 145 9.45 -10.87 19.00
N GLY A 146 8.81 -10.21 19.97
CA GLY A 146 9.45 -9.60 21.13
C GLY A 146 10.31 -8.36 20.85
N ARG A 147 10.38 -7.87 19.59
CA ARG A 147 11.13 -6.67 19.21
C ARG A 147 10.28 -5.41 19.33
N THR A 148 10.93 -4.26 19.47
CA THR A 148 10.28 -2.96 19.37
C THR A 148 10.37 -2.43 17.96
N VAL A 149 9.21 -2.23 17.33
CA VAL A 149 9.06 -1.69 15.96
C VAL A 149 8.49 -0.29 16.01
N LEU A 150 9.15 0.66 15.34
CA LEU A 150 8.62 1.99 15.11
C LEU A 150 8.00 2.05 13.72
N VAL A 151 6.74 2.45 13.62
CA VAL A 151 6.06 2.68 12.34
C VAL A 151 5.89 4.17 12.12
N GLN A 152 6.69 4.74 11.23
CA GLN A 152 6.56 6.14 10.82
C GLN A 152 5.27 6.32 9.99
N GLY A 153 4.41 7.29 10.39
CA GLY A 153 3.14 7.53 9.73
C GLY A 153 2.13 6.39 9.90
N GLY A 154 1.93 5.93 11.15
CA GLY A 154 1.11 4.76 11.52
C GLY A 154 -0.35 4.79 11.06
N ALA A 155 -0.92 5.96 10.75
CA ALA A 155 -2.28 6.11 10.23
C ALA A 155 -2.37 6.11 8.70
N GLY A 156 -1.23 6.16 7.99
CA GLY A 156 -1.20 6.07 6.53
C GLY A 156 -1.59 4.68 6.02
N ALA A 157 -1.88 4.54 4.73
CA ALA A 157 -2.35 3.27 4.15
C ALA A 157 -1.39 2.09 4.40
N VAL A 158 -0.09 2.28 4.20
CA VAL A 158 0.93 1.27 4.52
C VAL A 158 1.14 1.16 6.03
N GLY A 159 1.14 2.32 6.74
CA GLY A 159 1.35 2.38 8.19
C GLY A 159 0.33 1.57 8.98
N VAL A 160 -0.97 1.71 8.67
CA VAL A 160 -2.06 0.94 9.31
C VAL A 160 -1.85 -0.57 9.16
N CYS A 161 -1.48 -1.01 7.93
CA CYS A 161 -1.15 -2.42 7.70
C CYS A 161 0.10 -2.85 8.46
N ALA A 162 1.14 -2.01 8.49
CA ALA A 162 2.40 -2.32 9.17
C ALA A 162 2.20 -2.46 10.69
N VAL A 163 1.43 -1.55 11.28
CA VAL A 163 1.04 -1.63 12.71
C VAL A 163 0.33 -2.95 12.99
N GLN A 164 -0.72 -3.26 12.21
CA GLN A 164 -1.50 -4.49 12.39
C GLN A 164 -0.64 -5.75 12.22
N LEU A 165 0.20 -5.81 11.20
CA LEU A 165 1.04 -6.97 10.90
C LEU A 165 2.15 -7.14 11.94
N ALA A 166 2.81 -6.05 12.36
CA ALA A 166 3.84 -6.09 13.38
C ALA A 166 3.29 -6.55 14.73
N HIS A 167 2.15 -6.01 15.17
CA HIS A 167 1.46 -6.43 16.40
C HIS A 167 1.11 -7.93 16.35
N ARG A 168 0.51 -8.41 15.26
CA ARG A 168 0.18 -9.83 15.09
C ARG A 168 1.40 -10.76 15.08
N ALA A 169 2.55 -10.25 14.66
CA ALA A 169 3.82 -10.98 14.69
C ALA A 169 4.53 -10.90 16.04
N GLY A 170 3.89 -10.38 17.09
CA GLY A 170 4.41 -10.35 18.45
C GLY A 170 5.36 -9.19 18.76
N ALA A 171 5.46 -8.19 17.89
CA ALA A 171 6.26 -7.00 18.16
C ALA A 171 5.52 -6.04 19.11
N ARG A 172 6.30 -5.28 19.90
CA ARG A 172 5.81 -4.05 20.53
C ARG A 172 5.86 -2.93 19.48
N VAL A 173 4.71 -2.32 19.19
CA VAL A 173 4.56 -1.35 18.11
C VAL A 173 4.40 0.06 18.65
N ILE A 174 5.31 0.96 18.29
CA ILE A 174 5.20 2.40 18.49
C ILE A 174 4.86 3.02 17.12
N ALA A 175 3.81 3.84 17.05
CA ALA A 175 3.41 4.49 15.80
C ALA A 175 3.53 6.00 15.90
N THR A 176 4.12 6.65 14.88
CA THR A 176 4.12 8.12 14.81
C THR A 176 2.89 8.62 14.09
N CYS A 177 2.30 9.71 14.58
CA CYS A 177 1.06 10.28 14.07
C CYS A 177 1.14 11.81 14.04
N ARG A 178 0.43 12.45 13.08
CA ARG A 178 0.47 13.91 12.91
C ARG A 178 -0.72 14.63 13.55
N SER A 179 -1.78 13.90 13.89
CA SER A 179 -3.00 14.45 14.49
C SER A 179 -3.59 13.47 15.53
N GLU A 180 -4.49 13.96 16.39
CA GLU A 180 -5.24 13.11 17.32
C GLU A 180 -6.06 12.03 16.58
N HIS A 181 -6.67 12.37 15.44
CA HIS A 181 -7.37 11.41 14.60
C HIS A 181 -6.43 10.29 14.10
N ASP A 182 -5.21 10.65 13.63
CA ASP A 182 -4.23 9.65 13.22
C ASP A 182 -3.83 8.72 14.38
N MET A 183 -3.74 9.25 15.62
CA MET A 183 -3.46 8.43 16.81
C MET A 183 -4.57 7.41 17.06
N GLU A 184 -5.84 7.84 16.95
CA GLU A 184 -6.98 6.93 17.07
C GLU A 184 -6.96 5.83 15.99
N VAL A 185 -6.61 6.19 14.75
CA VAL A 185 -6.48 5.21 13.64
C VAL A 185 -5.39 4.19 13.93
N ALA A 186 -4.21 4.62 14.36
CA ALA A 186 -3.09 3.73 14.70
C ALA A 186 -3.41 2.82 15.91
N LEU A 187 -4.08 3.34 16.94
CA LEU A 187 -4.55 2.54 18.08
C LEU A 187 -5.58 1.48 17.65
N ARG A 188 -6.54 1.82 16.78
CA ARG A 188 -7.46 0.83 16.21
C ARG A 188 -6.77 -0.24 15.38
N ALA A 189 -5.61 0.08 14.79
CA ALA A 189 -4.76 -0.89 14.12
C ALA A 189 -3.88 -1.71 15.07
N SER A 190 -4.03 -1.55 16.40
CA SER A 190 -3.30 -2.24 17.46
C SER A 190 -1.87 -1.75 17.69
N ALA A 191 -1.60 -0.45 17.51
CA ALA A 191 -0.37 0.14 18.05
C ALA A 191 -0.41 0.06 19.58
N ASP A 192 0.70 -0.35 20.21
CA ASP A 192 0.82 -0.36 21.66
C ASP A 192 0.99 1.05 22.22
N GLU A 193 1.69 1.91 21.44
CA GLU A 193 1.95 3.29 21.77
C GLU A 193 1.81 4.18 20.54
N VAL A 194 1.33 5.39 20.71
CA VAL A 194 1.28 6.41 19.67
C VAL A 194 2.00 7.67 20.12
N VAL A 195 2.78 8.27 19.24
CA VAL A 195 3.55 9.48 19.56
C VAL A 195 3.35 10.55 18.47
N PRO A 196 3.19 11.82 18.86
CA PRO A 196 3.16 12.92 17.88
C PRO A 196 4.46 13.00 17.09
N ALA A 197 4.35 13.19 15.78
CA ALA A 197 5.47 13.43 14.86
C ALA A 197 5.85 14.92 14.90
N ASP A 198 6.43 15.37 16.02
CA ASP A 198 6.88 16.73 16.28
C ASP A 198 8.35 16.76 16.74
N GLU A 199 8.86 17.94 17.08
CA GLU A 199 10.24 18.16 17.53
C GLU A 199 10.63 17.36 18.79
N GLN A 200 9.67 16.87 19.58
CA GLN A 200 9.90 16.06 20.77
C GLN A 200 9.82 14.55 20.52
N LEU A 201 9.59 14.13 19.26
CA LEU A 201 9.45 12.72 18.89
C LEU A 201 10.58 11.85 19.44
N ALA A 202 11.83 12.25 19.19
CA ALA A 202 13.00 11.47 19.62
C ALA A 202 13.07 11.30 21.13
N ALA A 203 12.76 12.34 21.89
CA ALA A 203 12.74 12.27 23.36
C ALA A 203 11.67 11.31 23.88
N ARG A 204 10.46 11.37 23.31
CA ARG A 204 9.35 10.47 23.69
C ARG A 204 9.64 9.01 23.34
N VAL A 205 10.14 8.75 22.15
CA VAL A 205 10.49 7.37 21.73
C VAL A 205 11.60 6.79 22.60
N ARG A 206 12.62 7.58 22.96
CA ARG A 206 13.67 7.13 23.90
C ARG A 206 13.16 6.84 25.29
N GLN A 207 12.14 7.56 25.78
CA GLN A 207 11.48 7.24 27.06
C GLN A 207 10.73 5.91 26.98
N LEU A 208 10.04 5.64 25.87
CA LEU A 208 9.29 4.39 25.63
C LEU A 208 10.23 3.21 25.37
N SER A 209 11.33 3.43 24.67
CA SER A 209 12.33 2.40 24.33
C SER A 209 13.75 2.87 24.65
N PRO A 210 14.20 2.82 25.92
CA PRO A 210 15.54 3.27 26.31
C PRO A 210 16.70 2.48 25.69
N LYS A 211 16.44 1.27 25.20
CA LYS A 211 17.42 0.41 24.51
C LYS A 211 17.51 0.71 23.00
N GLY A 212 16.68 1.61 22.50
CA GLY A 212 16.50 1.91 21.09
C GLY A 212 15.44 1.04 20.40
N ILE A 213 15.22 1.32 19.13
CA ILE A 213 14.25 0.65 18.24
C ILE A 213 14.96 -0.44 17.46
N ASP A 214 14.41 -1.64 17.41
CA ASP A 214 15.01 -2.77 16.70
C ASP A 214 14.78 -2.66 15.18
N HIS A 215 13.62 -2.14 14.78
CA HIS A 215 13.22 -2.02 13.39
C HIS A 215 12.31 -0.82 13.14
N ILE A 216 12.56 -0.06 12.07
CA ILE A 216 11.73 1.07 11.65
C ILE A 216 11.11 0.78 10.29
N VAL A 217 9.79 0.96 10.19
CA VAL A 217 9.04 1.00 8.92
C VAL A 217 8.88 2.47 8.53
N GLU A 218 9.50 2.88 7.42
CA GLU A 218 9.72 4.28 7.10
C GLU A 218 9.03 4.72 5.80
N VAL A 219 8.27 5.84 5.88
CA VAL A 219 7.44 6.38 4.78
C VAL A 219 7.98 7.67 4.18
N ALA A 220 8.88 8.37 4.87
CA ALA A 220 9.42 9.68 4.46
C ALA A 220 10.93 9.74 4.74
N PHE A 221 11.66 8.84 4.08
CA PHE A 221 13.06 8.53 4.37
C PHE A 221 13.98 9.78 4.36
N ASP A 222 13.80 10.64 3.37
CA ASP A 222 14.55 11.89 3.23
C ASP A 222 14.36 12.85 4.41
N ALA A 223 13.17 12.89 4.99
CA ALA A 223 12.83 13.75 6.11
C ALA A 223 13.25 13.18 7.47
N ASN A 224 13.25 11.84 7.61
CA ASN A 224 13.34 11.18 8.91
C ASN A 224 14.68 10.48 9.18
N ILE A 225 15.51 10.22 8.17
CA ILE A 225 16.70 9.37 8.30
C ILE A 225 17.66 9.80 9.41
N ASP A 226 17.87 11.11 9.61
CA ASP A 226 18.75 11.60 10.64
C ASP A 226 18.19 11.29 12.05
N SER A 227 16.89 11.48 12.27
CA SER A 227 16.24 11.15 13.53
C SER A 227 16.09 9.65 13.73
N ASP A 228 15.80 8.89 12.67
CA ASP A 228 15.66 7.44 12.72
C ASP A 228 16.93 6.75 13.20
N VAL A 229 18.10 7.17 12.69
CA VAL A 229 19.38 6.61 13.11
C VAL A 229 19.66 6.86 14.59
N GLU A 230 19.23 8.00 15.12
CA GLU A 230 19.36 8.27 16.55
C GLU A 230 18.44 7.43 17.44
N LEU A 231 17.34 6.93 16.90
CA LEU A 231 16.35 6.12 17.63
C LEU A 231 16.69 4.63 17.61
N LEU A 232 17.48 4.18 16.64
CA LEU A 232 17.78 2.75 16.46
C LEU A 232 18.68 2.19 17.56
N ALA A 233 18.41 0.97 17.92
CA ALA A 233 19.33 0.12 18.68
C ALA A 233 20.55 -0.26 17.83
N GLN A 234 21.66 -0.62 18.48
CA GLN A 234 22.82 -1.19 17.80
C GLN A 234 22.43 -2.42 16.97
N GLY A 235 22.79 -2.43 15.69
CA GLY A 235 22.43 -3.51 14.75
C GLY A 235 20.97 -3.49 14.29
N GLY A 236 20.25 -2.42 14.59
CA GLY A 236 18.86 -2.22 14.14
C GLY A 236 18.72 -2.10 12.62
N SER A 237 17.50 -1.89 12.17
CA SER A 237 17.21 -1.83 10.74
C SER A 237 16.09 -0.85 10.38
N ILE A 238 16.16 -0.32 9.16
CA ILE A 238 15.13 0.52 8.54
C ILE A 238 14.64 -0.17 7.27
N ALA A 239 13.33 -0.26 7.10
CA ALA A 239 12.71 -0.64 5.84
C ALA A 239 11.94 0.55 5.28
N THR A 240 12.42 1.12 4.19
CA THR A 240 11.82 2.32 3.58
C THR A 240 11.23 2.03 2.21
N TYR A 241 10.10 2.67 1.91
CA TYR A 241 9.37 2.52 0.65
C TYR A 241 9.00 3.86 -0.01
N ALA A 242 9.33 4.98 0.62
CA ALA A 242 9.04 6.29 0.05
C ALA A 242 10.03 7.36 0.52
N ALA A 243 10.28 8.31 -0.36
CA ALA A 243 10.98 9.57 -0.11
C ALA A 243 10.39 10.64 -1.04
N ASN A 244 10.55 11.90 -0.70
CA ASN A 244 10.23 13.04 -1.58
C ASN A 244 11.45 13.49 -2.38
N ASP A 245 12.64 13.40 -1.77
CA ASP A 245 13.90 13.64 -2.48
C ASP A 245 14.27 12.43 -3.33
N PHE A 246 14.68 12.68 -4.57
CA PHE A 246 15.13 11.63 -5.50
C PHE A 246 16.49 11.03 -5.13
N ALA A 247 17.31 11.77 -4.37
CA ALA A 247 18.65 11.38 -3.95
C ALA A 247 18.91 11.78 -2.47
N PRO A 248 18.20 11.16 -1.53
CA PRO A 248 18.26 11.53 -0.12
C PRO A 248 19.69 11.34 0.43
N ARG A 249 20.17 12.28 1.22
CA ARG A 249 21.42 12.16 1.94
C ARG A 249 21.26 11.21 3.12
N ILE A 250 22.30 10.45 3.44
CA ILE A 250 22.32 9.56 4.59
C ILE A 250 23.47 9.94 5.56
N PRO A 251 23.27 9.79 6.88
CA PRO A 251 24.32 10.01 7.89
C PRO A 251 25.27 8.79 7.96
N PHE A 252 26.10 8.63 6.93
CA PHE A 252 26.87 7.40 6.66
C PHE A 252 27.64 6.85 7.87
N TRP A 253 28.40 7.70 8.58
CA TRP A 253 29.23 7.24 9.69
C TRP A 253 28.40 6.80 10.91
N LEU A 254 27.26 7.43 11.17
CA LEU A 254 26.36 6.98 12.25
C LEU A 254 25.78 5.61 11.92
N LEU A 255 25.38 5.37 10.67
CA LEU A 255 24.91 4.07 10.20
C LEU A 255 26.00 2.99 10.32
N VAL A 256 27.23 3.29 9.92
CA VAL A 256 28.37 2.37 10.01
C VAL A 256 28.68 2.01 11.46
N PHE A 257 28.82 2.98 12.36
CA PHE A 257 29.20 2.73 13.75
C PHE A 257 28.10 2.01 14.55
N SER A 258 26.84 2.18 14.13
CA SER A 258 25.70 1.47 14.73
C SER A 258 25.36 0.16 14.02
N ASN A 259 26.08 -0.24 12.96
CA ASN A 259 25.83 -1.44 12.14
C ASN A 259 24.39 -1.54 11.64
N ILE A 260 23.82 -0.42 11.18
CA ILE A 260 22.44 -0.34 10.72
C ILE A 260 22.30 -1.00 9.34
N ARG A 261 21.18 -1.70 9.15
CA ARG A 261 20.76 -2.25 7.85
C ARG A 261 19.63 -1.43 7.29
N ILE A 262 19.70 -1.05 6.02
CA ILE A 262 18.64 -0.32 5.33
C ILE A 262 18.14 -1.18 4.18
N PHE A 263 16.82 -1.37 4.10
CA PHE A 263 16.13 -2.10 3.06
C PHE A 263 15.24 -1.13 2.27
N PHE A 264 15.49 -1.01 0.96
CA PHE A 264 14.68 -0.24 0.05
C PHE A 264 13.64 -1.16 -0.59
N ILE A 265 12.36 -0.78 -0.52
CA ILE A 265 11.24 -1.63 -0.93
C ILE A 265 10.49 -1.00 -2.09
N GLY A 266 10.55 -1.63 -3.26
CA GLY A 266 9.68 -1.35 -4.39
C GLY A 266 8.53 -2.36 -4.42
N SER A 267 7.30 -1.91 -4.26
CA SER A 267 6.12 -2.78 -4.14
C SER A 267 5.89 -3.68 -5.36
N ASP A 268 6.22 -3.18 -6.55
CA ASP A 268 6.04 -3.93 -7.80
C ASP A 268 6.99 -5.14 -7.86
N ASP A 269 8.21 -5.04 -7.29
CA ASP A 269 9.30 -6.02 -7.36
C ASP A 269 9.50 -6.84 -6.06
N VAL A 270 8.55 -6.81 -5.14
CA VAL A 270 8.57 -7.71 -3.97
C VAL A 270 8.53 -9.16 -4.46
N PRO A 271 9.39 -10.06 -3.92
CA PRO A 271 9.42 -11.48 -4.29
C PRO A 271 8.03 -12.14 -4.22
N ALA A 272 7.76 -13.08 -5.15
CA ALA A 272 6.43 -13.70 -5.27
C ALA A 272 6.00 -14.39 -3.97
N GLU A 273 6.91 -15.08 -3.31
CA GLU A 273 6.65 -15.76 -2.03
C GLU A 273 6.25 -14.76 -0.94
N ALA A 274 6.94 -13.62 -0.86
CA ALA A 274 6.62 -12.57 0.10
C ALA A 274 5.28 -11.87 -0.20
N LYS A 275 4.85 -11.83 -1.47
CA LYS A 275 3.49 -11.37 -1.83
C LYS A 275 2.43 -12.36 -1.36
N VAL A 276 2.66 -13.67 -1.51
CA VAL A 276 1.74 -14.71 -1.00
C VAL A 276 1.62 -14.61 0.51
N GLU A 277 2.74 -14.57 1.23
CA GLU A 277 2.73 -14.39 2.70
C GLU A 277 1.97 -13.12 3.13
N ALA A 278 2.16 -12.01 2.41
CA ALA A 278 1.48 -10.75 2.71
C ALA A 278 -0.03 -10.85 2.57
N VAL A 279 -0.53 -11.45 1.48
CA VAL A 279 -1.98 -11.56 1.25
C VAL A 279 -2.63 -12.54 2.22
N GLU A 280 -1.95 -13.62 2.59
CA GLU A 280 -2.42 -14.57 3.59
C GLU A 280 -2.50 -13.92 4.97
N ALA A 281 -1.43 -13.24 5.41
CA ALA A 281 -1.39 -12.54 6.70
C ALA A 281 -2.49 -11.47 6.79
N MET A 282 -2.72 -10.73 5.71
CA MET A 282 -3.75 -9.69 5.68
C MET A 282 -5.16 -10.29 5.71
N ASN A 283 -5.44 -11.34 4.93
CA ASN A 283 -6.73 -12.03 4.98
C ASN A 283 -6.99 -12.64 6.37
N GLN A 284 -5.96 -13.17 7.04
CA GLN A 284 -6.08 -13.65 8.42
C GLN A 284 -6.40 -12.51 9.41
N ALA A 285 -5.80 -11.33 9.24
CA ALA A 285 -6.11 -10.16 10.08
C ALA A 285 -7.58 -9.73 9.91
N LEU A 286 -8.07 -9.66 8.68
CA LEU A 286 -9.45 -9.33 8.35
C LEU A 286 -10.44 -10.38 8.91
N ALA A 287 -10.14 -11.65 8.74
CA ALA A 287 -10.96 -12.75 9.28
C ALA A 287 -11.00 -12.73 10.82
N ALA A 288 -9.92 -12.29 11.46
CA ALA A 288 -9.84 -12.11 12.91
C ALA A 288 -10.49 -10.82 13.44
N GLY A 289 -11.13 -10.03 12.57
CA GLY A 289 -11.91 -8.86 12.96
C GLY A 289 -11.19 -7.51 12.85
N TRP A 290 -10.00 -7.45 12.21
CA TRP A 290 -9.45 -6.14 11.88
C TRP A 290 -10.41 -5.37 10.95
N PRO A 291 -10.81 -4.13 11.30
CA PRO A 291 -11.86 -3.41 10.55
C PRO A 291 -11.41 -2.92 9.17
N GLY A 292 -10.12 -3.04 8.84
CA GLY A 292 -9.57 -2.51 7.61
C GLY A 292 -9.30 -1.00 7.66
N PHE A 293 -9.50 -0.34 6.54
CA PHE A 293 -9.16 1.06 6.35
C PHE A 293 -10.35 1.99 6.58
N GLU A 294 -10.07 3.18 7.05
CA GLU A 294 -11.00 4.30 6.94
C GLU A 294 -11.11 4.76 5.48
N ILE A 295 -12.34 4.94 4.99
CA ILE A 295 -12.60 5.42 3.63
C ILE A 295 -12.92 6.92 3.70
N ALA A 296 -11.97 7.73 3.23
CA ALA A 296 -12.11 9.18 3.20
C ALA A 296 -13.17 9.65 2.20
N GLU A 297 -13.14 9.12 0.98
CA GLU A 297 -14.06 9.56 -0.07
C GLU A 297 -14.28 8.46 -1.12
N ARG A 298 -15.46 8.54 -1.78
CA ARG A 298 -15.89 7.67 -2.86
C ARG A 298 -16.22 8.50 -4.08
N PHE A 299 -15.64 8.14 -5.21
CA PHE A 299 -15.91 8.81 -6.48
C PHE A 299 -16.44 7.80 -7.50
N PRO A 300 -17.45 8.13 -8.28
CA PRO A 300 -17.80 7.30 -9.43
C PRO A 300 -16.68 7.36 -10.48
N LEU A 301 -16.59 6.35 -11.36
CA LEU A 301 -15.58 6.30 -12.41
C LEU A 301 -15.54 7.58 -13.28
N ASP A 302 -16.69 8.20 -13.52
CA ASP A 302 -16.77 9.47 -14.27
C ASP A 302 -16.07 10.65 -13.56
N ALA A 303 -15.87 10.55 -12.26
CA ALA A 303 -15.19 11.56 -11.45
C ALA A 303 -13.74 11.17 -11.07
N ILE A 304 -13.12 10.25 -11.79
CA ILE A 304 -11.77 9.72 -11.46
C ILE A 304 -10.70 10.83 -11.40
N ALA A 305 -10.81 11.87 -12.22
CA ALA A 305 -9.88 12.99 -12.15
C ALA A 305 -9.94 13.71 -10.79
N GLN A 306 -11.14 13.88 -10.25
CA GLN A 306 -11.35 14.46 -8.91
C GLN A 306 -10.83 13.52 -7.81
N ALA A 307 -10.97 12.21 -7.99
CA ALA A 307 -10.41 11.22 -7.07
C ALA A 307 -8.88 11.29 -7.00
N HIS A 308 -8.20 11.43 -8.14
CA HIS A 308 -6.76 11.64 -8.19
C HIS A 308 -6.33 12.96 -7.55
N GLU A 309 -7.03 14.07 -7.84
CA GLU A 309 -6.79 15.38 -7.23
C GLU A 309 -6.96 15.34 -5.70
N PHE A 310 -7.94 14.56 -5.21
CA PHE A 310 -8.10 14.37 -3.77
C PHE A 310 -6.89 13.67 -3.12
N ILE A 311 -6.27 12.70 -3.80
CA ILE A 311 -5.03 12.06 -3.33
C ILE A 311 -3.85 13.04 -3.35
N GLU A 312 -3.79 13.94 -4.34
CA GLU A 312 -2.76 14.98 -4.44
C GLU A 312 -2.87 16.02 -3.32
N HIS A 313 -4.12 16.38 -2.95
CA HIS A 313 -4.45 17.41 -1.98
C HIS A 313 -5.54 16.92 -1.01
N PRO A 314 -5.22 15.96 -0.12
CA PRO A 314 -6.22 15.35 0.74
C PRO A 314 -6.78 16.35 1.76
N THR A 315 -8.11 16.41 1.86
CA THR A 315 -8.83 17.23 2.84
C THR A 315 -9.30 16.44 4.05
N LYS A 316 -9.23 15.10 3.97
CA LYS A 316 -9.58 14.16 5.04
C LYS A 316 -8.60 12.98 5.01
N PRO A 317 -8.29 12.38 6.17
CA PRO A 317 -7.50 11.14 6.22
C PRO A 317 -8.33 9.96 5.67
N GLY A 318 -7.63 8.89 5.28
CA GLY A 318 -8.25 7.64 4.83
C GLY A 318 -8.00 7.32 3.36
N ARG A 319 -8.57 6.20 2.92
CA ARG A 319 -8.45 5.70 1.54
C ARG A 319 -9.45 6.35 0.60
N VAL A 320 -9.07 6.46 -0.66
CA VAL A 320 -9.95 6.94 -1.74
C VAL A 320 -10.28 5.78 -2.67
N ILE A 321 -11.54 5.67 -3.03
CA ILE A 321 -12.08 4.58 -3.85
C ILE A 321 -12.81 5.16 -5.05
N VAL A 322 -12.59 4.53 -6.20
CA VAL A 322 -13.44 4.70 -7.38
C VAL A 322 -14.44 3.55 -7.41
N THR A 323 -15.72 3.87 -7.35
CA THR A 323 -16.83 2.92 -7.55
C THR A 323 -17.10 2.74 -9.04
N ILE A 324 -17.25 1.47 -9.44
CA ILE A 324 -17.40 1.10 -10.85
C ILE A 324 -18.84 0.68 -11.16
#